data_d171e4fbec3f2a5316a259b3e13e6739
#
_entry.id   d171e4fbec3f2a5316a259b3e13e6739
#
_cell.length_a   1.000
_cell.length_b   1.000
_cell.length_c   1.000
_cell.angle_alpha   90.00
_cell.angle_beta   90.00
_cell.angle_gamma   90.00
#
_symmetry.space_group_name_H-M   'P 1'
#
loop_
_entity.id
_entity.type
_entity.pdbx_description
1 polymer ?
#
loop_
_entity_poly.entity_id
_entity_poly.type
_entity_poly.pdbx_seq_one_letter_code
_entity_poly.pdbx_strand_id
1 'polypeptide(L)'
;MRNKFFRKFITIIFLFMYNIEIFAANLVVDPNSAHNTKLDVAPNGVPVVNISTPNDRGISVNEFSEYNIDEKGQVLNNADNYGRSHLAGIISANPNLAPNQAANLIILQVNGSNRSQIEGYLEALSRQKVDVILSNENGLYINNGGTINIKNFTATTGRVNLKDGDFVGIDVEKGNIVIGPKGMDGSNANYVELIAKTLELRGNVVTNDLKVVAGSNKIDKKGNITGKNNTSNNIAIDGRELGGMYAGVIKIISTDKGAGVNSDAFIVSKNSKLEITADGKIKVNKVQGKGIDIKGKEYEQKDLAYSDEGISINADKIKLSGTGTQANKQINLNGAVENSATIYTKEGLKTKDLTNTGTVQAINKIEVEGNLTNKGEILTNGNLTAKDTTSTKKLIAKEGVSVDKLENSGIVATDKKLDIKGNLINSGEVQAVDNISILGNVNNSGEILTNSSFSAKDVISTKKLIAKNGITTNKLENKGIVATDKNLNVNGNLKNKGKQGTR
;
A
#
# COMPACT_ATOMS: atom_id res chain seq x y z
N MET A 1 37.10 62.08 8.33
CA MET A 1 36.91 60.75 7.72
C MET A 1 37.01 59.55 8.67
N ARG A 2 37.69 59.65 9.80
CA ARG A 2 37.90 58.54 10.75
C ARG A 2 36.64 58.10 11.51
N ASN A 3 35.68 59.01 11.81
CA ASN A 3 34.47 58.68 12.59
C ASN A 3 33.35 57.97 11.77
N LYS A 4 33.33 58.07 10.44
CA LYS A 4 32.33 57.37 9.63
C LYS A 4 32.69 55.90 9.39
N PHE A 5 33.99 55.58 9.41
CA PHE A 5 34.45 54.20 9.23
C PHE A 5 34.22 53.35 10.49
N PHE A 6 34.41 53.97 11.66
CA PHE A 6 34.19 53.30 12.95
C PHE A 6 32.70 53.02 13.23
N ARG A 7 31.81 53.94 12.84
CA ARG A 7 30.36 53.72 12.93
C ARG A 7 29.86 52.61 12.00
N LYS A 8 30.37 52.51 10.78
CA LYS A 8 30.03 51.46 9.86
C LYS A 8 30.58 50.08 10.32
N PHE A 9 31.73 50.06 10.96
CA PHE A 9 32.32 48.82 11.47
C PHE A 9 31.54 48.28 12.70
N ILE A 10 31.09 49.15 13.58
CA ILE A 10 30.24 48.79 14.72
C ILE A 10 28.86 48.32 14.25
N THR A 11 28.27 48.96 13.22
CA THR A 11 26.97 48.55 12.66
C THR A 11 27.08 47.19 11.96
N ILE A 12 28.18 46.88 11.30
CA ILE A 12 28.43 45.57 10.68
C ILE A 12 28.65 44.48 11.74
N ILE A 13 29.36 44.77 12.82
CA ILE A 13 29.54 43.82 13.93
C ILE A 13 28.18 43.56 14.65
N PHE A 14 27.37 44.58 14.85
CA PHE A 14 26.01 44.39 15.41
C PHE A 14 25.07 43.63 14.44
N LEU A 15 25.16 43.80 13.13
CA LEU A 15 24.43 43.04 12.15
C LEU A 15 24.91 41.56 12.05
N PHE A 16 26.18 41.30 12.29
CA PHE A 16 26.71 39.93 12.36
C PHE A 16 26.41 39.24 13.71
N MET A 17 26.19 39.95 14.79
CA MET A 17 25.80 39.36 16.07
C MET A 17 24.29 39.02 16.15
N TYR A 18 23.44 39.51 15.25
CA TYR A 18 22.00 39.25 15.29
C TYR A 18 21.56 38.03 14.48
N ASN A 19 22.49 37.31 13.82
CA ASN A 19 22.19 36.09 13.07
C ASN A 19 22.85 34.83 13.64
N ILE A 20 23.19 34.81 14.91
CA ILE A 20 23.31 33.57 15.63
C ILE A 20 21.94 33.35 16.28
N GLU A 21 20.95 32.92 15.54
CA GLU A 21 19.88 32.11 16.11
C GLU A 21 20.57 30.85 16.62
N ILE A 22 20.92 30.88 17.90
CA ILE A 22 21.17 29.68 18.69
C ILE A 22 19.83 28.99 18.71
N PHE A 23 19.60 28.08 17.75
CA PHE A 23 18.60 27.03 17.91
C PHE A 23 19.09 26.10 19.02
N ALA A 24 19.09 26.58 20.24
CA ALA A 24 19.02 25.72 21.39
C ALA A 24 17.66 25.03 21.29
N ALA A 25 17.66 23.72 21.18
CA ALA A 25 16.41 22.98 21.23
C ALA A 25 15.66 23.43 22.47
N ASN A 26 14.52 24.11 22.29
CA ASN A 26 13.73 24.57 23.42
C ASN A 26 13.08 23.34 24.06
N LEU A 27 13.65 22.88 25.13
CA LEU A 27 13.12 21.82 25.98
C LEU A 27 12.69 22.48 27.29
N VAL A 28 11.40 22.58 27.53
CA VAL A 28 10.83 23.30 28.66
C VAL A 28 9.81 22.43 29.37
N VAL A 29 10.07 22.03 30.60
CA VAL A 29 9.10 21.31 31.44
C VAL A 29 7.87 22.19 31.65
N ASP A 30 6.68 21.63 31.59
CA ASP A 30 5.44 22.36 31.87
C ASP A 30 5.44 22.83 33.33
N PRO A 31 5.38 24.14 33.60
CA PRO A 31 5.37 24.66 34.97
C PRO A 31 4.14 24.23 35.78
N ASN A 32 3.08 23.78 35.12
CA ASN A 32 1.86 23.27 35.74
C ASN A 32 1.87 21.75 35.93
N SER A 33 2.98 21.07 35.55
CA SER A 33 3.07 19.61 35.70
C SER A 33 3.06 19.20 37.16
N ALA A 34 2.28 18.18 37.48
CA ALA A 34 2.31 17.54 38.79
C ALA A 34 3.48 16.54 38.95
N HIS A 35 4.25 16.32 37.88
CA HIS A 35 5.33 15.35 37.83
C HIS A 35 6.69 15.99 38.05
N ASN A 36 7.63 15.24 38.63
CA ASN A 36 8.94 15.74 39.07
C ASN A 36 10.04 15.62 38.01
N THR A 37 9.71 15.70 36.73
CA THR A 37 10.67 15.71 35.61
C THR A 37 11.71 16.82 35.80
N LYS A 38 13.00 16.50 35.58
CA LYS A 38 14.10 17.46 35.67
C LYS A 38 14.96 17.42 34.42
N LEU A 39 15.42 18.59 34.01
CA LEU A 39 16.34 18.74 32.89
C LEU A 39 17.78 18.86 33.42
N ASP A 40 18.70 18.29 32.66
CA ASP A 40 20.14 18.36 32.88
C ASP A 40 20.85 18.41 31.53
N VAL A 41 22.13 18.67 31.49
CA VAL A 41 22.95 18.72 30.30
C VAL A 41 24.24 17.94 30.55
N ALA A 42 24.54 16.98 29.71
CA ALA A 42 25.79 16.22 29.77
C ALA A 42 27.02 17.11 29.44
N PRO A 43 28.24 16.71 29.83
CA PRO A 43 29.46 17.49 29.58
C PRO A 43 29.72 17.81 28.08
N ASN A 44 29.22 16.99 27.17
CA ASN A 44 29.32 17.22 25.73
C ASN A 44 28.17 18.07 25.15
N GLY A 45 27.30 18.62 26.03
CA GLY A 45 26.19 19.49 25.67
C GLY A 45 24.94 18.77 25.17
N VAL A 46 24.84 17.43 25.32
CA VAL A 46 23.61 16.67 25.01
C VAL A 46 22.60 16.87 26.14
N PRO A 47 21.35 17.28 25.83
CA PRO A 47 20.29 17.41 26.83
C PRO A 47 19.92 16.07 27.47
N VAL A 48 19.72 16.06 28.77
CA VAL A 48 19.30 14.90 29.55
C VAL A 48 17.99 15.20 30.26
N VAL A 49 16.99 14.38 30.01
CA VAL A 49 15.72 14.39 30.75
C VAL A 49 15.80 13.36 31.86
N ASN A 50 15.96 13.77 33.09
CA ASN A 50 15.72 12.91 34.24
C ASN A 50 14.21 12.71 34.34
N ILE A 51 13.73 11.57 33.89
CA ILE A 51 12.30 11.26 33.83
C ILE A 51 11.68 11.34 35.24
N SER A 52 10.39 11.62 35.28
CA SER A 52 9.64 11.62 36.53
C SER A 52 9.58 10.22 37.16
N THR A 53 9.40 10.19 38.47
CA THR A 53 9.19 8.96 39.23
C THR A 53 8.05 8.15 38.61
N PRO A 54 8.30 6.90 38.17
CA PRO A 54 7.24 6.05 37.66
C PRO A 54 6.22 5.72 38.74
N ASN A 55 4.96 5.59 38.34
CA ASN A 55 3.91 5.10 39.21
C ASN A 55 4.04 3.59 39.46
N ASP A 56 3.14 3.01 40.28
CA ASP A 56 3.13 1.58 40.66
C ASP A 56 2.94 0.62 39.43
N ARG A 57 2.57 1.16 38.27
CA ARG A 57 2.46 0.40 37.01
C ARG A 57 3.70 0.54 36.13
N GLY A 58 4.73 1.24 36.62
CA GLY A 58 5.96 1.50 35.88
C GLY A 58 5.83 2.54 34.78
N ILE A 59 4.86 3.47 34.88
CA ILE A 59 4.63 4.53 33.90
C ILE A 59 5.19 5.86 34.43
N SER A 60 6.15 6.44 33.71
CA SER A 60 6.68 7.77 33.95
C SER A 60 6.02 8.76 32.98
N VAL A 61 5.32 9.76 33.55
CA VAL A 61 4.67 10.84 32.78
C VAL A 61 5.52 12.11 32.89
N ASN A 62 5.88 12.66 31.73
CA ASN A 62 6.74 13.83 31.62
C ASN A 62 6.04 14.86 30.74
N GLU A 63 5.69 15.98 31.32
CA GLU A 63 4.91 17.05 30.69
C GLU A 63 5.80 18.23 30.34
N PHE A 64 5.65 18.74 29.13
CA PHE A 64 6.45 19.82 28.58
C PHE A 64 5.55 20.91 27.99
N SER A 65 5.95 22.17 28.13
CA SER A 65 5.41 23.27 27.35
C SER A 65 6.07 23.35 25.97
N GLU A 66 7.35 22.96 25.84
CA GLU A 66 8.07 22.80 24.58
C GLU A 66 8.96 21.56 24.62
N TYR A 67 8.97 20.79 23.55
CA TYR A 67 9.79 19.58 23.41
C TYR A 67 10.38 19.50 22.00
N ASN A 68 11.67 19.79 21.89
CA ASN A 68 12.43 19.71 20.66
C ASN A 68 13.71 18.91 20.89
N ILE A 69 14.21 18.25 19.86
CA ILE A 69 15.49 17.53 19.86
C ILE A 69 16.34 18.08 18.72
N ASP A 70 17.49 18.64 19.04
CA ASP A 70 18.46 19.13 18.06
C ASP A 70 19.35 18.00 17.51
N GLU A 71 20.27 18.31 16.61
CA GLU A 71 21.16 17.34 15.97
C GLU A 71 22.08 16.58 16.95
N LYS A 72 22.27 17.08 18.18
CA LYS A 72 23.04 16.37 19.21
C LYS A 72 22.25 15.19 19.78
N GLY A 73 20.95 15.16 19.58
CA GLY A 73 20.04 14.19 20.17
C GLY A 73 19.67 14.50 21.61
N GLN A 74 19.02 13.57 22.27
CA GLN A 74 18.55 13.72 23.65
C GLN A 74 18.54 12.38 24.37
N VAL A 75 18.84 12.40 25.69
CA VAL A 75 18.80 11.21 26.54
C VAL A 75 17.64 11.30 27.53
N LEU A 76 16.81 10.26 27.56
CA LEU A 76 15.85 10.01 28.64
C LEU A 76 16.56 9.16 29.70
N ASN A 77 16.87 9.75 30.82
CA ASN A 77 17.56 9.06 31.90
C ASN A 77 16.56 8.23 32.73
N ASN A 78 16.47 6.95 32.36
CA ASN A 78 15.68 5.92 33.05
C ASN A 78 16.61 4.95 33.83
N ALA A 79 17.70 5.46 34.39
CA ALA A 79 18.68 4.67 35.09
C ALA A 79 18.68 5.02 36.59
N ASP A 80 18.52 4.02 37.46
CA ASP A 80 18.59 4.13 38.91
C ASP A 80 20.03 4.10 39.44
N ASN A 81 21.00 4.00 38.54
CA ASN A 81 22.44 4.03 38.83
C ASN A 81 23.16 4.76 37.69
N TYR A 82 24.44 5.11 37.88
CA TYR A 82 25.20 5.66 36.75
C TYR A 82 25.19 4.71 35.54
N GLY A 83 25.16 5.26 34.34
CA GLY A 83 25.09 4.49 33.11
C GLY A 83 25.90 5.17 32.00
N ARG A 84 26.18 4.37 30.94
CA ARG A 84 26.85 4.86 29.74
C ARG A 84 25.83 5.05 28.63
N SER A 85 25.55 6.28 28.28
CA SER A 85 24.77 6.68 27.11
C SER A 85 25.62 6.63 25.83
N HIS A 86 25.03 6.30 24.71
CA HIS A 86 25.66 6.41 23.40
C HIS A 86 25.86 7.87 22.98
N LEU A 87 24.88 8.74 23.28
CA LEU A 87 24.92 10.16 22.91
C LEU A 87 25.73 11.01 23.88
N ALA A 88 25.60 10.77 25.19
CA ALA A 88 26.04 11.68 26.23
C ALA A 88 27.22 11.15 27.07
N GLY A 89 27.71 9.95 26.83
CA GLY A 89 28.77 9.33 27.62
C GLY A 89 28.28 8.86 28.98
N ILE A 90 29.06 9.09 30.06
CA ILE A 90 28.69 8.64 31.41
C ILE A 90 27.72 9.66 32.03
N ILE A 91 26.57 9.18 32.45
CA ILE A 91 25.51 9.96 33.11
C ILE A 91 25.27 9.39 34.51
N SER A 92 25.04 10.27 35.48
CA SER A 92 24.67 9.91 36.86
C SER A 92 23.28 9.29 36.90
N ALA A 93 22.99 8.57 37.98
CA ALA A 93 21.66 8.07 38.27
C ALA A 93 20.61 9.19 38.20
N ASN A 94 19.43 8.85 37.70
CA ASN A 94 18.30 9.77 37.76
C ASN A 94 17.90 10.03 39.23
N PRO A 95 17.93 11.28 39.70
CA PRO A 95 17.62 11.58 41.09
C PRO A 95 16.16 11.33 41.49
N ASN A 96 15.28 11.10 40.51
CA ASN A 96 13.87 10.80 40.75
C ASN A 96 13.60 9.30 40.91
N LEU A 97 14.59 8.42 40.68
CA LEU A 97 14.44 6.98 40.76
C LEU A 97 15.06 6.36 42.02
N ALA A 98 14.29 5.57 42.71
CA ALA A 98 14.82 4.66 43.73
C ALA A 98 15.46 3.41 43.08
N PRO A 99 16.26 2.61 43.77
CA PRO A 99 16.82 1.36 43.25
C PRO A 99 15.73 0.45 42.69
N ASN A 100 15.94 -0.08 41.46
CA ASN A 100 15.02 -0.93 40.71
C ASN A 100 13.67 -0.26 40.31
N GLN A 101 13.62 1.06 40.29
CA GLN A 101 12.39 1.81 39.94
C GLN A 101 12.41 2.39 38.52
N ALA A 102 13.12 1.76 37.58
CA ALA A 102 13.11 2.19 36.20
C ALA A 102 11.70 2.03 35.56
N ALA A 103 11.31 2.98 34.70
CA ALA A 103 10.04 2.94 33.99
C ALA A 103 10.00 1.83 32.94
N ASN A 104 8.83 1.24 32.72
CA ASN A 104 8.52 0.35 31.60
C ASN A 104 7.94 1.11 30.41
N LEU A 105 7.27 2.24 30.68
CA LEU A 105 6.72 3.16 29.71
C LEU A 105 7.06 4.60 30.10
N ILE A 106 7.63 5.34 29.17
CA ILE A 106 7.89 6.78 29.30
C ILE A 106 6.94 7.54 28.38
N ILE A 107 6.13 8.42 28.94
CA ILE A 107 5.23 9.30 28.21
C ILE A 107 5.83 10.71 28.23
N LEU A 108 6.04 11.27 27.03
CA LEU A 108 6.47 12.63 26.79
C LEU A 108 5.26 13.38 26.21
N GLN A 109 4.54 14.10 27.05
CA GLN A 109 3.33 14.84 26.69
C GLN A 109 3.65 16.31 26.53
N VAL A 110 3.37 16.89 25.35
CA VAL A 110 3.56 18.33 25.10
C VAL A 110 2.23 19.05 25.22
N ASN A 111 2.11 19.93 26.21
CA ASN A 111 0.90 20.69 26.52
C ASN A 111 0.92 22.11 25.93
N GLY A 112 2.08 22.59 25.42
CA GLY A 112 2.21 23.91 24.80
C GLY A 112 1.58 23.98 23.40
N SER A 113 1.71 25.13 22.76
CA SER A 113 1.05 25.42 21.47
C SER A 113 1.92 25.17 20.23
N ASN A 114 3.23 24.93 20.42
CA ASN A 114 4.18 24.78 19.33
C ASN A 114 4.31 23.32 18.90
N ARG A 115 4.55 23.12 17.59
CA ARG A 115 4.92 21.81 17.05
C ARG A 115 6.32 21.42 17.50
N SER A 116 6.54 20.15 17.81
CA SER A 116 7.86 19.62 18.13
C SER A 116 8.74 19.45 16.89
N GLN A 117 10.02 19.81 17.02
CA GLN A 117 11.08 19.62 16.02
C GLN A 117 12.01 18.52 16.51
N ILE A 118 12.12 17.41 15.77
CA ILE A 118 12.94 16.26 16.14
C ILE A 118 14.00 16.09 15.05
N GLU A 119 15.20 16.61 15.31
CA GLU A 119 16.31 16.66 14.35
C GLU A 119 17.50 15.78 14.75
N GLY A 120 17.34 14.99 15.81
CA GLY A 120 18.35 14.09 16.34
C GLY A 120 17.75 12.83 16.95
N TYR A 121 18.62 11.95 17.43
CA TYR A 121 18.24 10.69 18.04
C TYR A 121 17.73 10.87 19.46
N LEU A 122 16.71 10.10 19.82
CA LEU A 122 16.20 9.93 21.18
C LEU A 122 16.74 8.63 21.76
N GLU A 123 17.54 8.73 22.81
CA GLU A 123 18.09 7.58 23.55
C GLU A 123 17.37 7.39 24.88
N ALA A 124 17.01 6.17 25.23
CA ALA A 124 16.64 5.83 26.59
C ALA A 124 17.85 5.20 27.31
N LEU A 125 18.41 5.90 28.29
CA LEU A 125 19.42 5.32 29.17
C LEU A 125 18.73 4.42 30.19
N SER A 126 18.70 3.14 29.93
CA SER A 126 18.03 2.12 30.76
C SER A 126 18.74 0.78 30.62
N ARG A 127 18.66 -0.05 31.68
CA ARG A 127 19.20 -1.43 31.65
C ARG A 127 18.51 -2.31 30.60
N GLN A 128 17.22 -2.08 30.38
CA GLN A 128 16.40 -2.77 29.38
C GLN A 128 15.74 -1.74 28.47
N LYS A 129 15.48 -2.09 27.23
CA LYS A 129 14.72 -1.25 26.31
C LYS A 129 13.34 -0.94 26.91
N VAL A 130 12.92 0.29 26.82
CA VAL A 130 11.68 0.85 27.37
C VAL A 130 10.75 1.32 26.26
N ASP A 131 9.45 1.27 26.50
CA ASP A 131 8.46 1.84 25.59
C ASP A 131 8.40 3.36 25.76
N VAL A 132 8.34 4.11 24.64
CA VAL A 132 8.27 5.58 24.65
C VAL A 132 7.14 6.08 23.78
N ILE A 133 6.32 6.97 24.32
CA ILE A 133 5.28 7.70 23.59
C ILE A 133 5.65 9.19 23.59
N LEU A 134 5.84 9.79 22.42
CA LEU A 134 5.97 11.22 22.22
C LEU A 134 4.65 11.76 21.64
N SER A 135 3.97 12.59 22.42
CA SER A 135 2.67 13.14 22.09
C SER A 135 2.71 14.67 22.02
N ASN A 136 2.29 15.23 20.87
CA ASN A 136 2.07 16.65 20.68
C ASN A 136 0.88 16.92 19.75
N GLU A 137 -0.22 17.40 20.33
CA GLU A 137 -1.45 17.70 19.57
C GLU A 137 -1.27 18.78 18.47
N ASN A 138 -0.21 19.60 18.53
CA ASN A 138 0.08 20.63 17.53
C ASN A 138 0.97 20.13 16.39
N GLY A 139 1.42 18.87 16.48
CA GLY A 139 2.17 18.19 15.43
C GLY A 139 3.62 17.88 15.80
N LEU A 140 4.22 17.07 14.94
CA LEU A 140 5.61 16.64 15.01
C LEU A 140 6.28 16.84 13.65
N TYR A 141 7.47 17.41 13.63
CA TYR A 141 8.36 17.42 12.49
C TYR A 141 9.58 16.58 12.81
N ILE A 142 9.74 15.44 12.15
CA ILE A 142 10.84 14.50 12.38
C ILE A 142 11.75 14.54 11.16
N ASN A 143 13.00 15.01 11.33
CA ASN A 143 13.94 15.21 10.23
C ASN A 143 15.36 14.84 10.67
N ASN A 144 15.81 13.66 10.38
CA ASN A 144 16.99 12.99 10.94
C ASN A 144 16.77 12.45 12.36
N GLY A 145 15.49 12.24 12.74
CA GLY A 145 15.15 11.61 14.01
C GLY A 145 15.46 10.11 14.00
N GLY A 146 15.76 9.58 15.18
CA GLY A 146 15.99 8.15 15.34
C GLY A 146 15.83 7.69 16.79
N THR A 147 15.95 6.38 17.03
CA THR A 147 15.77 5.79 18.35
C THR A 147 17.01 4.99 18.78
N ILE A 148 17.42 5.10 20.04
CA ILE A 148 18.50 4.31 20.66
C ILE A 148 17.99 3.70 21.97
N ASN A 149 18.12 2.39 22.11
CA ASN A 149 17.71 1.63 23.31
C ASN A 149 16.23 1.80 23.68
N ILE A 150 15.39 2.13 22.72
CA ILE A 150 13.92 2.18 22.85
C ILE A 150 13.36 0.88 22.33
N LYS A 151 12.41 0.29 23.08
CA LYS A 151 11.76 -0.96 22.69
C LYS A 151 10.71 -0.74 21.62
N ASN A 152 9.71 0.07 21.91
CA ASN A 152 8.68 0.49 20.99
C ASN A 152 8.56 2.02 21.05
N PHE A 153 8.47 2.67 19.89
CA PHE A 153 8.35 4.12 19.81
C PHE A 153 7.04 4.51 19.16
N THR A 154 6.23 5.28 19.84
CA THR A 154 5.01 5.88 19.31
C THR A 154 5.16 7.38 19.23
N ALA A 155 5.11 7.93 18.01
CA ALA A 155 4.98 9.36 17.76
C ALA A 155 3.52 9.68 17.42
N THR A 156 2.90 10.59 18.19
CA THR A 156 1.47 10.86 18.00
C THR A 156 1.09 12.34 18.14
N THR A 157 0.07 12.74 17.38
CA THR A 157 -0.63 14.01 17.63
C THR A 157 -1.90 13.82 18.47
N GLY A 158 -2.11 12.63 19.01
CA GLY A 158 -3.22 12.37 19.93
C GLY A 158 -2.84 12.61 21.37
N ARG A 159 -3.83 12.94 22.18
CA ARG A 159 -3.69 13.01 23.64
C ARG A 159 -3.57 11.61 24.21
N VAL A 160 -2.60 11.42 25.09
CA VAL A 160 -2.44 10.16 25.82
C VAL A 160 -3.42 10.13 27.00
N ASN A 161 -4.20 9.07 27.10
CA ASN A 161 -5.21 8.88 28.13
C ASN A 161 -4.71 7.91 29.20
N LEU A 162 -4.78 8.35 30.46
CA LEU A 162 -4.52 7.54 31.63
C LEU A 162 -5.80 7.36 32.43
N LYS A 163 -6.01 6.17 32.98
CA LYS A 163 -7.08 5.86 33.92
C LYS A 163 -6.53 5.04 35.08
N ASP A 164 -6.72 5.53 36.28
CA ASP A 164 -6.20 4.91 37.51
C ASP A 164 -4.69 4.57 37.42
N GLY A 165 -3.94 5.51 36.84
CA GLY A 165 -2.49 5.38 36.60
C GLY A 165 -2.10 4.39 35.49
N ASP A 166 -3.04 3.75 34.77
CA ASP A 166 -2.75 2.87 33.63
C ASP A 166 -2.93 3.62 32.31
N PHE A 167 -2.07 3.33 31.33
CA PHE A 167 -2.27 3.78 29.97
C PHE A 167 -3.46 3.03 29.32
N VAL A 168 -4.45 3.78 28.86
CA VAL A 168 -5.67 3.19 28.29
C VAL A 168 -5.83 3.45 26.78
N GLY A 169 -5.14 4.46 26.25
CA GLY A 169 -5.20 4.72 24.81
C GLY A 169 -4.79 6.13 24.40
N ILE A 170 -5.05 6.45 23.13
CA ILE A 170 -4.71 7.71 22.48
C ILE A 170 -5.94 8.24 21.75
N ASP A 171 -6.29 9.52 21.95
CA ASP A 171 -7.37 10.20 21.24
C ASP A 171 -6.78 11.23 20.28
N VAL A 172 -6.94 11.02 18.97
CA VAL A 172 -6.47 11.91 17.91
C VAL A 172 -7.61 12.77 17.39
N GLU A 173 -7.46 14.08 17.47
CA GLU A 173 -8.43 15.03 16.92
C GLU A 173 -7.84 15.93 15.85
N LYS A 174 -6.58 16.33 16.01
CA LYS A 174 -5.88 17.29 15.16
C LYS A 174 -4.40 16.93 14.99
N GLY A 175 -3.65 17.81 14.36
CA GLY A 175 -2.21 17.75 14.23
C GLY A 175 -1.73 16.90 13.05
N ASN A 176 -0.48 17.15 12.68
CA ASN A 176 0.17 16.57 11.53
C ASN A 176 1.54 16.03 11.95
N ILE A 177 1.91 14.83 11.53
CA ILE A 177 3.29 14.34 11.57
C ILE A 177 3.90 14.54 10.18
N VAL A 178 5.02 15.25 10.13
CA VAL A 178 5.82 15.41 8.90
C VAL A 178 7.17 14.71 9.10
N ILE A 179 7.47 13.75 8.25
CA ILE A 179 8.82 13.21 8.12
C ILE A 179 9.56 14.07 7.10
N GLY A 180 10.54 14.84 7.56
CA GLY A 180 11.33 15.74 6.73
C GLY A 180 12.30 15.00 5.78
N PRO A 181 13.00 15.73 4.88
CA PRO A 181 13.81 15.11 3.83
C PRO A 181 14.95 14.20 4.32
N LYS A 182 15.49 14.43 5.52
CA LYS A 182 16.53 13.57 6.13
C LYS A 182 15.96 12.25 6.69
N GLY A 183 14.61 12.12 6.76
CA GLY A 183 13.93 10.89 7.16
C GLY A 183 13.93 10.60 8.66
N MET A 184 13.63 9.34 8.98
CA MET A 184 13.60 8.79 10.34
C MET A 184 14.20 7.39 10.38
N ASP A 185 15.09 7.13 11.33
CA ASP A 185 15.68 5.81 11.61
C ASP A 185 15.17 5.25 12.93
N GLY A 186 14.17 4.37 12.84
CA GLY A 186 13.62 3.59 13.95
C GLY A 186 14.15 2.15 14.01
N SER A 187 15.22 1.81 13.27
CA SER A 187 15.72 0.42 13.15
C SER A 187 16.22 -0.18 14.47
N ASN A 188 16.56 0.65 15.46
CA ASN A 188 16.93 0.20 16.80
C ASN A 188 15.71 -0.17 17.67
N ALA A 189 14.52 0.32 17.36
CA ALA A 189 13.28 -0.09 18.00
C ALA A 189 12.76 -1.42 17.43
N ASN A 190 12.01 -2.18 18.24
CA ASN A 190 11.32 -3.37 17.73
C ASN A 190 10.21 -2.94 16.79
N TYR A 191 9.53 -1.84 17.11
CA TYR A 191 8.44 -1.35 16.31
C TYR A 191 8.24 0.17 16.49
N VAL A 192 7.77 0.83 15.42
CA VAL A 192 7.43 2.25 15.40
C VAL A 192 5.97 2.44 15.01
N GLU A 193 5.26 3.28 15.77
CA GLU A 193 3.92 3.78 15.39
C GLU A 193 3.98 5.29 15.09
N LEU A 194 3.37 5.67 13.96
CA LEU A 194 3.10 7.05 13.61
C LEU A 194 1.56 7.24 13.59
N ILE A 195 1.05 7.98 14.56
CA ILE A 195 -0.39 8.13 14.79
C ILE A 195 -0.75 9.60 14.77
N ALA A 196 -1.48 10.08 13.75
CA ALA A 196 -1.82 11.49 13.62
C ALA A 196 -3.14 11.71 12.88
N LYS A 197 -3.65 12.94 12.91
CA LYS A 197 -4.76 13.34 12.04
C LYS A 197 -4.37 13.23 10.58
N THR A 198 -3.16 13.73 10.22
CA THR A 198 -2.56 13.60 8.89
C THR A 198 -1.08 13.31 8.99
N LEU A 199 -0.53 12.64 7.97
CA LEU A 199 0.90 12.36 7.84
C LEU A 199 1.41 12.83 6.48
N GLU A 200 2.61 13.42 6.49
CA GLU A 200 3.33 13.81 5.30
C GLU A 200 4.75 13.20 5.34
N LEU A 201 5.12 12.47 4.30
CA LEU A 201 6.40 11.76 4.21
C LEU A 201 7.24 12.38 3.09
N ARG A 202 8.25 13.18 3.47
CA ARG A 202 9.22 13.79 2.56
C ARG A 202 10.56 13.05 2.54
N GLY A 203 10.82 12.25 3.56
CA GLY A 203 12.02 11.44 3.72
C GLY A 203 11.70 10.00 4.09
N ASN A 204 12.70 9.12 4.03
CA ASN A 204 12.53 7.70 4.31
C ASN A 204 12.22 7.43 5.78
N VAL A 205 11.33 6.48 6.04
CA VAL A 205 11.13 5.86 7.35
C VAL A 205 11.68 4.44 7.29
N VAL A 206 12.72 4.18 8.07
CA VAL A 206 13.37 2.87 8.16
C VAL A 206 13.17 2.32 9.56
N THR A 207 12.60 1.12 9.68
CA THR A 207 12.33 0.51 11.00
C THR A 207 12.18 -1.01 10.88
N ASN A 208 12.14 -1.73 12.00
CA ASN A 208 11.84 -3.16 11.97
C ASN A 208 10.38 -3.41 11.62
N ASP A 209 9.45 -2.86 12.39
CA ASP A 209 8.03 -2.91 12.12
C ASP A 209 7.45 -1.50 12.14
N LEU A 210 6.56 -1.19 11.19
CA LEU A 210 5.94 0.12 11.03
C LEU A 210 4.41 0.01 11.01
N LYS A 211 3.76 0.79 11.87
CA LYS A 211 2.33 1.04 11.78
C LYS A 211 2.08 2.54 11.62
N VAL A 212 1.26 2.87 10.64
CA VAL A 212 0.85 4.25 10.34
C VAL A 212 -0.65 4.33 10.46
N VAL A 213 -1.14 5.21 11.33
CA VAL A 213 -2.59 5.44 11.52
C VAL A 213 -2.88 6.92 11.33
N ALA A 214 -3.69 7.23 10.34
CA ALA A 214 -4.13 8.57 10.02
C ALA A 214 -5.64 8.72 10.19
N GLY A 215 -6.06 9.89 10.64
CA GLY A 215 -7.45 10.24 10.87
C GLY A 215 -7.75 10.56 12.33
N SER A 216 -8.96 11.06 12.57
CA SER A 216 -9.45 11.34 13.93
C SER A 216 -9.92 10.06 14.60
N ASN A 217 -9.09 9.49 15.44
CA ASN A 217 -9.27 8.15 16.00
C ASN A 217 -9.18 8.12 17.51
N LYS A 218 -9.97 7.21 18.11
CA LYS A 218 -9.71 6.70 19.45
C LYS A 218 -9.04 5.34 19.35
N ILE A 219 -7.87 5.22 19.95
CA ILE A 219 -7.02 4.03 19.86
C ILE A 219 -6.80 3.49 21.26
N ASP A 220 -7.08 2.19 21.49
CA ASP A 220 -6.87 1.54 22.77
C ASP A 220 -5.38 1.22 23.03
N LYS A 221 -5.05 0.78 24.24
CA LYS A 221 -3.70 0.41 24.64
C LYS A 221 -3.09 -0.77 23.84
N LYS A 222 -3.90 -1.51 23.09
CA LYS A 222 -3.45 -2.57 22.19
C LYS A 222 -3.24 -2.06 20.76
N GLY A 223 -3.46 -0.76 20.53
CA GLY A 223 -3.36 -0.14 19.21
C GLY A 223 -4.56 -0.39 18.30
N ASN A 224 -5.70 -0.87 18.80
CA ASN A 224 -6.91 -1.03 18.01
C ASN A 224 -7.70 0.27 17.94
N ILE A 225 -8.28 0.55 16.78
CA ILE A 225 -9.17 1.70 16.60
C ILE A 225 -10.53 1.35 17.19
N THR A 226 -10.93 2.02 18.26
CA THR A 226 -12.18 1.78 19.00
C THR A 226 -13.26 2.82 18.73
N GLY A 227 -12.88 3.95 18.11
CA GLY A 227 -13.82 5.01 17.74
C GLY A 227 -13.22 5.91 16.67
N LYS A 228 -14.10 6.59 15.92
CA LYS A 228 -13.73 7.56 14.89
C LYS A 228 -14.47 8.85 15.17
N ASN A 229 -13.78 9.98 15.05
CA ASN A 229 -14.41 11.29 15.02
C ASN A 229 -14.74 11.62 13.56
N ASN A 230 -16.01 11.92 13.24
CA ASN A 230 -16.48 12.13 11.85
C ASN A 230 -15.97 13.45 11.27
N THR A 231 -14.71 13.48 10.86
CA THR A 231 -14.15 14.59 10.09
C THR A 231 -13.73 14.08 8.72
N SER A 232 -13.96 14.87 7.66
CA SER A 232 -13.58 14.50 6.30
C SER A 232 -12.25 15.17 5.94
N ASN A 233 -11.29 14.37 5.47
CA ASN A 233 -10.07 14.82 4.78
C ASN A 233 -9.93 14.05 3.47
N ASN A 234 -9.55 14.73 2.39
CA ASN A 234 -9.38 14.07 1.08
C ASN A 234 -8.15 13.18 1.03
N ILE A 235 -7.08 13.53 1.76
CA ILE A 235 -5.84 12.75 1.86
C ILE A 235 -5.39 12.79 3.31
N ALA A 236 -5.27 11.63 3.95
CA ALA A 236 -4.80 11.51 5.32
C ALA A 236 -3.31 11.16 5.39
N ILE A 237 -2.80 10.43 4.40
CA ILE A 237 -1.38 10.05 4.28
C ILE A 237 -0.88 10.50 2.93
N ASP A 238 0.13 11.37 2.90
CA ASP A 238 0.69 11.95 1.70
C ASP A 238 2.21 11.73 1.63
N GLY A 239 2.63 10.91 0.68
CA GLY A 239 4.03 10.61 0.39
C GLY A 239 4.42 11.05 -1.03
N ARG A 240 3.97 12.22 -1.48
CA ARG A 240 4.24 12.73 -2.84
C ARG A 240 5.68 13.11 -3.10
N GLU A 241 6.43 13.45 -2.07
CA GLU A 241 7.86 13.72 -2.19
C GLU A 241 8.68 12.42 -2.06
N LEU A 242 9.98 12.50 -1.91
CA LEU A 242 10.91 11.35 -2.02
C LEU A 242 10.86 10.33 -0.87
N GLY A 243 9.90 10.46 0.06
CA GLY A 243 9.85 9.63 1.26
C GLY A 243 9.30 8.23 1.01
N GLY A 244 10.08 7.21 1.38
CA GLY A 244 9.68 5.81 1.35
C GLY A 244 9.50 5.20 2.73
N MET A 245 8.77 4.09 2.80
CA MET A 245 8.61 3.29 4.01
C MET A 245 9.28 1.93 3.82
N TYR A 246 10.25 1.62 4.69
CA TYR A 246 11.04 0.39 4.63
C TYR A 246 11.02 -0.28 6.00
N ALA A 247 10.32 -1.40 6.11
CA ALA A 247 10.23 -2.15 7.35
C ALA A 247 10.10 -3.66 7.13
N GLY A 248 10.23 -4.44 8.20
CA GLY A 248 9.92 -5.86 8.18
C GLY A 248 8.44 -6.12 7.99
N VAL A 249 7.61 -5.36 8.69
CA VAL A 249 6.14 -5.37 8.59
C VAL A 249 5.65 -3.93 8.37
N ILE A 250 4.71 -3.73 7.46
CA ILE A 250 4.08 -2.41 7.25
C ILE A 250 2.57 -2.55 7.28
N LYS A 251 1.94 -1.74 8.14
CA LYS A 251 0.49 -1.58 8.21
C LYS A 251 0.12 -0.11 8.14
N ILE A 252 -0.67 0.27 7.14
CA ILE A 252 -1.13 1.64 6.90
C ILE A 252 -2.65 1.68 6.99
N ILE A 253 -3.19 2.55 7.83
CA ILE A 253 -4.62 2.71 8.06
C ILE A 253 -4.98 4.20 7.94
N SER A 254 -5.89 4.52 7.03
CA SER A 254 -6.53 5.83 6.91
C SER A 254 -8.03 5.68 7.19
N THR A 255 -8.55 6.42 8.18
CA THR A 255 -9.87 6.16 8.76
C THR A 255 -10.92 7.23 8.52
N ASP A 256 -10.52 8.46 8.25
CA ASP A 256 -11.45 9.55 8.01
C ASP A 256 -12.26 9.30 6.75
N LYS A 257 -13.56 9.70 6.78
CA LYS A 257 -14.47 9.50 5.66
C LYS A 257 -13.94 10.12 4.37
N GLY A 258 -13.80 9.30 3.33
CA GLY A 258 -13.26 9.69 2.03
C GLY A 258 -11.75 9.93 1.99
N ALA A 259 -11.05 9.80 3.13
CA ALA A 259 -9.62 10.02 3.19
C ALA A 259 -8.85 8.85 2.56
N GLY A 260 -7.86 9.19 1.75
CA GLY A 260 -7.05 8.26 1.00
C GLY A 260 -5.61 8.17 1.47
N VAL A 261 -4.85 7.35 0.75
CA VAL A 261 -3.40 7.23 0.84
C VAL A 261 -2.82 7.58 -0.52
N ASN A 262 -1.87 8.51 -0.57
CA ASN A 262 -1.14 8.87 -1.78
C ASN A 262 0.36 8.70 -1.53
N SER A 263 1.03 7.88 -2.31
CA SER A 263 2.48 7.66 -2.19
C SER A 263 3.12 7.51 -3.56
N ASP A 264 4.00 8.43 -3.91
CA ASP A 264 4.88 8.34 -5.08
C ASP A 264 6.21 7.64 -4.75
N ALA A 265 6.43 7.30 -3.48
CA ALA A 265 7.61 6.62 -2.97
C ALA A 265 7.46 5.09 -2.92
N PHE A 266 8.55 4.40 -2.54
CA PHE A 266 8.54 2.96 -2.30
C PHE A 266 7.93 2.64 -0.93
N ILE A 267 7.08 1.62 -0.88
CA ILE A 267 6.58 1.00 0.33
C ILE A 267 7.03 -0.47 0.32
N VAL A 268 7.95 -0.84 1.19
CA VAL A 268 8.57 -2.17 1.20
C VAL A 268 8.43 -2.85 2.56
N SER A 269 7.59 -3.89 2.62
CA SER A 269 7.44 -4.79 3.77
C SER A 269 8.24 -6.07 3.54
N LYS A 270 9.44 -6.18 4.15
CA LYS A 270 10.41 -7.25 3.81
C LYS A 270 10.02 -8.63 4.32
N ASN A 271 9.49 -8.70 5.53
CA ASN A 271 9.35 -9.97 6.26
C ASN A 271 7.92 -10.47 6.36
N SER A 272 6.94 -9.61 6.04
CA SER A 272 5.53 -9.90 6.22
C SER A 272 4.67 -9.28 5.14
N LYS A 273 3.37 -9.42 5.31
CA LYS A 273 2.36 -8.84 4.45
C LYS A 273 2.35 -7.31 4.56
N LEU A 274 2.31 -6.63 3.42
CA LEU A 274 1.98 -5.20 3.35
C LEU A 274 0.46 -5.04 3.43
N GLU A 275 -0.03 -4.32 4.41
CA GLU A 275 -1.44 -4.00 4.58
C GLU A 275 -1.69 -2.50 4.40
N ILE A 276 -2.58 -2.11 3.48
CA ILE A 276 -3.03 -0.72 3.29
C ILE A 276 -4.56 -0.68 3.30
N THR A 277 -5.14 0.06 4.22
CA THR A 277 -6.59 0.26 4.30
C THR A 277 -6.90 1.75 4.32
N ALA A 278 -7.83 2.20 3.46
CA ALA A 278 -8.33 3.56 3.45
C ALA A 278 -9.84 3.59 3.15
N ASP A 279 -10.53 4.60 3.65
CA ASP A 279 -11.94 4.83 3.32
C ASP A 279 -12.11 5.50 1.93
N GLY A 280 -11.05 6.12 1.43
CA GLY A 280 -10.98 6.79 0.15
C GLY A 280 -10.11 6.08 -0.89
N LYS A 281 -9.53 6.88 -1.79
CA LYS A 281 -8.65 6.41 -2.87
C LYS A 281 -7.24 6.09 -2.34
N ILE A 282 -6.73 4.95 -2.75
CA ILE A 282 -5.32 4.56 -2.54
C ILE A 282 -4.58 4.71 -3.86
N LYS A 283 -3.58 5.58 -3.88
CA LYS A 283 -2.70 5.82 -5.02
C LYS A 283 -1.26 5.54 -4.61
N VAL A 284 -0.63 4.60 -5.28
CA VAL A 284 0.74 4.17 -4.97
C VAL A 284 1.58 4.09 -6.24
N ASN A 285 2.88 4.32 -6.07
CA ASN A 285 3.85 4.15 -7.14
C ASN A 285 4.39 2.72 -7.11
N LYS A 286 5.20 2.38 -6.10
CA LYS A 286 5.79 1.05 -5.96
C LYS A 286 5.50 0.46 -4.59
N VAL A 287 4.98 -0.74 -4.58
CA VAL A 287 4.70 -1.50 -3.35
C VAL A 287 5.29 -2.90 -3.45
N GLN A 288 5.91 -3.35 -2.38
CA GLN A 288 6.48 -4.69 -2.29
C GLN A 288 6.20 -5.31 -0.92
N GLY A 289 5.89 -6.60 -0.90
CA GLY A 289 5.69 -7.33 0.34
C GLY A 289 5.79 -8.84 0.15
N LYS A 290 5.96 -9.57 1.25
CA LYS A 290 5.83 -11.03 1.21
C LYS A 290 4.44 -11.43 0.74
N GLY A 291 3.39 -10.75 1.22
CA GLY A 291 2.04 -10.69 0.68
C GLY A 291 1.60 -9.22 0.56
N ILE A 292 0.58 -8.92 -0.23
CA ILE A 292 0.00 -7.57 -0.33
C ILE A 292 -1.51 -7.67 -0.15
N ASP A 293 -2.04 -6.85 0.77
CA ASP A 293 -3.48 -6.71 1.02
C ASP A 293 -3.85 -5.22 1.04
N ILE A 294 -4.66 -4.82 0.07
CA ILE A 294 -5.06 -3.42 -0.09
C ILE A 294 -6.58 -3.34 -0.10
N LYS A 295 -7.13 -2.45 0.72
CA LYS A 295 -8.56 -2.19 0.80
C LYS A 295 -8.84 -0.70 0.77
N GLY A 296 -9.57 -0.25 -0.25
CA GLY A 296 -9.97 1.15 -0.43
C GLY A 296 -11.20 1.30 -1.29
N LYS A 297 -11.66 2.52 -1.52
CA LYS A 297 -12.75 2.80 -2.45
C LYS A 297 -12.28 2.70 -3.90
N GLU A 298 -11.11 3.26 -4.20
CA GLU A 298 -10.44 3.17 -5.49
C GLU A 298 -8.97 2.83 -5.26
N TYR A 299 -8.38 2.09 -6.19
CA TYR A 299 -6.95 1.80 -6.20
C TYR A 299 -6.32 2.23 -7.53
N GLU A 300 -5.23 2.97 -7.45
CA GLU A 300 -4.42 3.39 -8.60
C GLU A 300 -2.95 3.03 -8.36
N GLN A 301 -2.42 2.16 -9.19
CA GLN A 301 -1.00 1.81 -9.24
C GLN A 301 -0.36 2.52 -10.42
N LYS A 302 0.76 3.24 -10.15
CA LYS A 302 1.50 3.96 -11.19
C LYS A 302 2.62 3.15 -11.81
N ASP A 303 3.26 2.25 -11.03
CA ASP A 303 4.41 1.48 -11.52
C ASP A 303 4.34 0.00 -11.11
N LEU A 304 4.82 -0.40 -9.93
CA LEU A 304 5.01 -1.81 -9.57
C LEU A 304 4.28 -2.21 -8.29
N ALA A 305 3.55 -3.32 -8.32
CA ALA A 305 3.20 -4.10 -7.14
C ALA A 305 3.82 -5.50 -7.26
N TYR A 306 4.71 -5.84 -6.33
CA TYR A 306 5.39 -7.14 -6.31
C TYR A 306 5.18 -7.88 -4.99
N SER A 307 4.84 -9.16 -5.09
CA SER A 307 4.66 -10.02 -3.92
C SER A 307 5.32 -11.38 -4.10
N ASP A 308 6.05 -11.83 -3.08
CA ASP A 308 6.59 -13.20 -3.02
C ASP A 308 5.50 -14.26 -2.83
N GLU A 309 4.36 -13.88 -2.29
CA GLU A 309 3.17 -14.70 -2.17
C GLU A 309 2.07 -14.19 -3.10
N GLY A 310 0.91 -13.82 -2.56
CA GLY A 310 -0.23 -13.35 -3.30
C GLY A 310 -0.51 -11.86 -3.14
N ILE A 311 -1.33 -11.33 -4.02
CA ILE A 311 -1.82 -9.95 -3.98
C ILE A 311 -3.34 -9.99 -3.90
N SER A 312 -3.90 -9.27 -2.93
CA SER A 312 -5.34 -9.04 -2.78
C SER A 312 -5.61 -7.53 -2.79
N ILE A 313 -6.41 -7.07 -3.75
CA ILE A 313 -6.84 -5.67 -3.84
C ILE A 313 -8.36 -5.64 -3.88
N ASN A 314 -8.96 -4.97 -2.89
CA ASN A 314 -10.39 -4.79 -2.77
C ASN A 314 -10.74 -3.31 -2.95
N ALA A 315 -11.31 -2.96 -4.11
CA ALA A 315 -11.74 -1.60 -4.42
C ALA A 315 -12.81 -1.63 -5.52
N ASP A 316 -13.68 -0.59 -5.57
CA ASP A 316 -14.71 -0.53 -6.61
C ASP A 316 -14.07 -0.40 -8.01
N LYS A 317 -13.00 0.39 -8.11
CA LYS A 317 -12.20 0.58 -9.32
C LYS A 317 -10.73 0.32 -9.05
N ILE A 318 -10.09 -0.42 -9.94
CA ILE A 318 -8.68 -0.80 -9.86
C ILE A 318 -8.00 -0.39 -11.18
N LYS A 319 -7.06 0.54 -11.12
CA LYS A 319 -6.28 0.98 -12.28
C LYS A 319 -4.82 0.57 -12.11
N LEU A 320 -4.33 -0.22 -13.07
CA LEU A 320 -2.97 -0.74 -13.08
C LEU A 320 -2.19 -0.16 -14.28
N SER A 321 -1.05 0.45 -13.99
CA SER A 321 -0.17 1.05 -14.98
C SER A 321 1.31 0.85 -14.62
N GLY A 322 2.21 1.28 -15.48
CA GLY A 322 3.66 1.17 -15.29
C GLY A 322 4.21 -0.22 -15.55
N THR A 323 5.11 -0.70 -14.71
CA THR A 323 5.78 -2.01 -14.83
C THR A 323 4.80 -3.16 -14.64
N GLY A 324 3.90 -3.06 -13.65
CA GLY A 324 2.81 -4.01 -13.50
C GLY A 324 2.59 -4.58 -12.11
N THR A 325 1.74 -5.59 -12.05
CA THR A 325 1.33 -6.31 -10.83
C THR A 325 1.80 -7.75 -10.93
N GLN A 326 2.70 -8.17 -10.03
CA GLN A 326 3.38 -9.47 -10.12
C GLN A 326 3.33 -10.20 -8.79
N ALA A 327 2.98 -11.49 -8.84
CA ALA A 327 2.96 -12.35 -7.66
C ALA A 327 3.44 -13.79 -7.96
N ASN A 328 4.09 -14.40 -6.97
CA ASN A 328 4.44 -15.84 -7.08
C ASN A 328 3.23 -16.75 -6.82
N LYS A 329 2.20 -16.26 -6.11
CA LYS A 329 0.93 -16.96 -5.90
C LYS A 329 -0.23 -16.19 -6.54
N GLN A 330 -1.44 -16.46 -6.12
CA GLN A 330 -2.66 -15.92 -6.70
C GLN A 330 -2.77 -14.39 -6.59
N ILE A 331 -3.30 -13.76 -7.64
CA ILE A 331 -3.71 -12.36 -7.66
C ILE A 331 -5.23 -12.29 -7.66
N ASN A 332 -5.80 -11.61 -6.64
CA ASN A 332 -7.22 -11.35 -6.49
C ASN A 332 -7.48 -9.84 -6.59
N LEU A 333 -8.18 -9.42 -7.63
CA LEU A 333 -8.54 -8.04 -7.89
C LEU A 333 -10.07 -7.89 -7.80
N ASN A 334 -10.56 -7.62 -6.59
CA ASN A 334 -12.00 -7.56 -6.31
C ASN A 334 -12.57 -6.18 -6.65
N GLY A 335 -12.76 -5.91 -7.94
CA GLY A 335 -13.30 -4.67 -8.48
C GLY A 335 -13.28 -4.65 -10.00
N ALA A 336 -13.73 -3.55 -10.59
CA ALA A 336 -13.59 -3.31 -12.03
C ALA A 336 -12.13 -2.91 -12.33
N VAL A 337 -11.45 -3.72 -13.14
CA VAL A 337 -10.01 -3.58 -13.44
C VAL A 337 -9.78 -2.94 -14.80
N GLU A 338 -9.02 -1.88 -14.84
CA GLU A 338 -8.41 -1.30 -16.03
C GLU A 338 -6.89 -1.59 -16.00
N ASN A 339 -6.42 -2.47 -16.87
CA ASN A 339 -5.01 -2.83 -16.96
C ASN A 339 -4.38 -2.28 -18.25
N SER A 340 -3.34 -1.47 -18.09
CA SER A 340 -2.47 -1.02 -19.18
C SER A 340 -1.02 -1.51 -19.04
N ALA A 341 -0.73 -2.29 -17.99
CA ALA A 341 0.59 -2.81 -17.64
C ALA A 341 0.65 -4.34 -17.78
N THR A 342 1.64 -4.97 -17.18
CA THR A 342 1.73 -6.41 -17.09
C THR A 342 1.10 -6.92 -15.79
N ILE A 343 0.14 -7.82 -15.85
CA ILE A 343 -0.28 -8.66 -14.73
C ILE A 343 0.40 -10.02 -14.92
N TYR A 344 1.21 -10.43 -13.94
CA TYR A 344 1.88 -11.73 -13.98
C TYR A 344 1.70 -12.48 -12.66
N THR A 345 1.28 -13.75 -12.77
CA THR A 345 1.20 -14.64 -11.60
C THR A 345 1.61 -16.07 -11.96
N LYS A 346 2.33 -16.74 -11.05
CA LYS A 346 2.68 -18.15 -11.19
C LYS A 346 1.51 -19.09 -10.85
N GLU A 347 0.45 -18.57 -10.27
CA GLU A 347 -0.79 -19.31 -10.04
C GLU A 347 -1.92 -18.75 -10.92
N GLY A 348 -2.96 -18.19 -10.33
CA GLY A 348 -4.15 -17.74 -11.03
C GLY A 348 -4.44 -16.25 -10.82
N LEU A 349 -5.20 -15.70 -11.76
CA LEU A 349 -5.80 -14.37 -11.64
C LEU A 349 -7.31 -14.53 -11.43
N LYS A 350 -7.84 -13.82 -10.43
CA LYS A 350 -9.27 -13.66 -10.23
C LYS A 350 -9.62 -12.17 -10.20
N THR A 351 -10.66 -11.77 -10.94
CA THR A 351 -11.15 -10.39 -10.99
C THR A 351 -12.66 -10.34 -11.26
N LYS A 352 -13.31 -9.19 -10.96
CA LYS A 352 -14.73 -9.01 -11.32
C LYS A 352 -14.88 -8.72 -12.81
N ASP A 353 -14.57 -7.50 -13.25
CA ASP A 353 -14.53 -7.11 -14.65
C ASP A 353 -13.10 -6.79 -15.05
N LEU A 354 -12.73 -7.04 -16.31
CA LEU A 354 -11.39 -6.77 -16.80
C LEU A 354 -11.41 -6.07 -18.16
N THR A 355 -10.87 -4.85 -18.19
CA THR A 355 -10.47 -4.16 -19.41
C THR A 355 -8.96 -4.21 -19.52
N ASN A 356 -8.44 -4.98 -20.47
CA ASN A 356 -7.01 -5.16 -20.67
C ASN A 356 -6.54 -4.51 -21.97
N THR A 357 -5.57 -3.61 -21.84
CA THR A 357 -4.82 -3.01 -22.96
C THR A 357 -3.34 -3.40 -22.93
N GLY A 358 -2.87 -3.93 -21.82
CA GLY A 358 -1.52 -4.43 -21.57
C GLY A 358 -1.41 -5.95 -21.78
N THR A 359 -0.64 -6.58 -20.92
CA THR A 359 -0.43 -8.04 -20.90
C THR A 359 -0.95 -8.66 -19.63
N VAL A 360 -1.68 -9.76 -19.73
CA VAL A 360 -2.08 -10.59 -18.60
C VAL A 360 -1.52 -11.99 -18.80
N GLN A 361 -0.73 -12.47 -17.86
CA GLN A 361 -0.14 -13.79 -17.89
C GLN A 361 -0.33 -14.52 -16.56
N ALA A 362 -1.00 -15.65 -16.59
CA ALA A 362 -1.16 -16.54 -15.44
C ALA A 362 -0.71 -17.97 -15.82
N ILE A 363 0.03 -18.63 -14.93
CA ILE A 363 0.44 -20.01 -15.21
C ILE A 363 -0.74 -20.96 -15.10
N ASN A 364 -1.62 -20.79 -14.10
CA ASN A 364 -2.78 -21.66 -13.95
C ASN A 364 -4.02 -21.05 -14.65
N LYS A 365 -5.00 -20.58 -13.91
CA LYS A 365 -6.27 -20.11 -14.46
C LYS A 365 -6.43 -18.61 -14.46
N ILE A 366 -7.28 -18.10 -15.35
CA ILE A 366 -7.81 -16.74 -15.32
C ILE A 366 -9.32 -16.81 -15.16
N GLU A 367 -9.83 -16.22 -14.09
CA GLU A 367 -11.25 -16.15 -13.76
C GLU A 367 -11.70 -14.69 -13.72
N VAL A 368 -12.52 -14.31 -14.71
CA VAL A 368 -13.21 -13.02 -14.76
C VAL A 368 -14.69 -13.29 -14.43
N GLU A 369 -15.14 -12.91 -13.24
CA GLU A 369 -16.51 -13.17 -12.78
C GLU A 369 -17.57 -12.41 -13.60
N GLY A 370 -17.17 -11.30 -14.20
CA GLY A 370 -17.96 -10.42 -15.03
C GLY A 370 -17.49 -10.39 -16.49
N ASN A 371 -17.48 -9.19 -17.07
CA ASN A 371 -17.16 -8.97 -18.47
C ASN A 371 -15.66 -8.83 -18.70
N LEU A 372 -15.20 -9.32 -19.86
CA LEU A 372 -13.83 -9.23 -20.32
C LEU A 372 -13.74 -8.40 -21.61
N THR A 373 -13.03 -7.29 -21.58
CA THR A 373 -12.64 -6.54 -22.77
C THR A 373 -11.13 -6.64 -22.95
N ASN A 374 -10.68 -7.40 -23.95
CA ASN A 374 -9.27 -7.59 -24.25
C ASN A 374 -8.85 -6.84 -25.53
N LYS A 375 -8.06 -5.79 -25.35
CA LYS A 375 -7.39 -5.03 -26.42
C LYS A 375 -5.86 -5.19 -26.37
N GLY A 376 -5.36 -6.08 -25.53
CA GLY A 376 -3.96 -6.45 -25.35
C GLY A 376 -3.76 -7.94 -25.48
N GLU A 377 -2.84 -8.49 -24.70
CA GLU A 377 -2.56 -9.93 -24.68
C GLU A 377 -3.03 -10.58 -23.38
N ILE A 378 -3.70 -11.72 -23.50
CA ILE A 378 -4.06 -12.57 -22.36
C ILE A 378 -3.55 -13.99 -22.66
N LEU A 379 -2.69 -14.49 -21.76
CA LEU A 379 -2.04 -15.78 -21.90
C LEU A 379 -2.17 -16.57 -20.60
N THR A 380 -2.66 -17.82 -20.68
CA THR A 380 -2.63 -18.73 -19.55
C THR A 380 -2.35 -20.17 -19.99
N ASN A 381 -1.61 -20.93 -19.17
CA ASN A 381 -1.50 -22.37 -19.38
C ASN A 381 -2.73 -23.12 -18.87
N GLY A 382 -3.53 -22.52 -17.97
CA GLY A 382 -4.78 -23.07 -17.50
C GLY A 382 -5.98 -22.67 -18.36
N ASN A 383 -7.15 -22.71 -17.76
CA ASN A 383 -8.40 -22.27 -18.39
C ASN A 383 -8.70 -20.78 -18.15
N LEU A 384 -9.48 -20.21 -19.05
CA LEU A 384 -10.06 -18.86 -18.91
C LEU A 384 -11.59 -18.97 -18.84
N THR A 385 -12.16 -18.30 -17.84
CA THR A 385 -13.61 -18.13 -17.71
C THR A 385 -13.97 -16.66 -17.63
N ALA A 386 -15.04 -16.25 -18.35
CA ALA A 386 -15.60 -14.90 -18.27
C ALA A 386 -17.08 -14.92 -18.68
N LYS A 387 -17.77 -13.80 -18.50
CA LYS A 387 -19.13 -13.60 -19.09
C LYS A 387 -19.02 -13.09 -20.52
N ASP A 388 -19.56 -11.91 -20.80
CA ASP A 388 -19.50 -11.34 -22.14
C ASP A 388 -18.05 -10.93 -22.42
N THR A 389 -17.49 -11.47 -23.50
CA THR A 389 -16.08 -11.32 -23.85
C THR A 389 -15.93 -10.63 -25.20
N THR A 390 -15.20 -9.52 -25.23
CA THR A 390 -14.75 -8.87 -26.46
C THR A 390 -13.24 -8.98 -26.55
N SER A 391 -12.70 -9.56 -27.61
CA SER A 391 -11.26 -9.70 -27.85
C SER A 391 -10.86 -9.14 -29.23
N THR A 392 -10.00 -8.13 -29.21
CA THR A 392 -9.51 -7.47 -30.44
C THR A 392 -8.04 -7.77 -30.74
N LYS A 393 -7.34 -8.43 -29.81
CA LYS A 393 -5.98 -8.91 -30.01
C LYS A 393 -5.86 -10.38 -29.61
N LYS A 394 -4.99 -10.74 -28.69
CA LYS A 394 -4.63 -12.13 -28.43
C LYS A 394 -5.21 -12.62 -27.10
N LEU A 395 -5.93 -13.73 -27.12
CA LEU A 395 -6.44 -14.45 -25.97
C LEU A 395 -6.13 -15.94 -26.15
N ILE A 396 -5.21 -16.47 -25.34
CA ILE A 396 -4.82 -17.87 -25.37
C ILE A 396 -4.97 -18.49 -23.98
N ALA A 397 -5.73 -19.57 -23.88
CA ALA A 397 -5.87 -20.38 -22.68
C ALA A 397 -5.74 -21.85 -23.02
N LYS A 398 -4.64 -22.50 -22.61
CA LYS A 398 -4.30 -23.85 -23.09
C LYS A 398 -5.29 -24.91 -22.64
N GLU A 399 -5.82 -24.84 -21.42
CA GLU A 399 -6.74 -25.85 -20.88
C GLU A 399 -8.23 -25.58 -21.18
N GLY A 400 -8.52 -24.49 -21.92
CA GLY A 400 -9.87 -24.19 -22.39
C GLY A 400 -10.30 -22.76 -22.17
N VAL A 401 -11.31 -22.36 -22.94
CA VAL A 401 -12.00 -21.06 -22.83
C VAL A 401 -13.49 -21.32 -22.65
N SER A 402 -14.10 -20.74 -21.61
CA SER A 402 -15.52 -20.81 -21.34
C SER A 402 -16.07 -19.42 -21.08
N VAL A 403 -16.97 -18.94 -21.95
CA VAL A 403 -17.56 -17.59 -21.89
C VAL A 403 -19.05 -17.61 -22.19
N ASP A 404 -19.78 -16.59 -21.71
CA ASP A 404 -21.21 -16.51 -22.00
C ASP A 404 -21.44 -16.02 -23.42
N LYS A 405 -20.73 -15.00 -23.91
CA LYS A 405 -20.72 -14.55 -25.32
C LYS A 405 -19.30 -14.18 -25.74
N LEU A 406 -19.03 -14.28 -27.05
CA LEU A 406 -17.73 -13.90 -27.61
C LEU A 406 -17.89 -13.02 -28.85
N GLU A 407 -17.29 -11.82 -28.78
CA GLU A 407 -17.00 -10.98 -29.94
C GLU A 407 -15.50 -10.96 -30.17
N ASN A 408 -15.05 -11.54 -31.29
CA ASN A 408 -13.63 -11.63 -31.61
C ASN A 408 -13.29 -10.95 -32.93
N SER A 409 -12.33 -10.04 -32.90
CA SER A 409 -11.67 -9.50 -34.10
C SER A 409 -10.17 -9.77 -34.13
N GLY A 410 -9.62 -10.35 -33.05
CA GLY A 410 -8.24 -10.77 -32.89
C GLY A 410 -8.08 -12.29 -33.02
N ILE A 411 -7.27 -12.86 -32.13
CA ILE A 411 -7.01 -14.30 -32.04
C ILE A 411 -7.54 -14.80 -30.69
N VAL A 412 -8.39 -15.81 -30.71
CA VAL A 412 -8.81 -16.61 -29.56
C VAL A 412 -8.41 -18.05 -29.79
N ALA A 413 -7.53 -18.61 -28.97
CA ALA A 413 -7.02 -19.96 -29.17
C ALA A 413 -6.95 -20.76 -27.85
N THR A 414 -7.18 -22.09 -27.99
CA THR A 414 -7.04 -23.05 -26.89
C THR A 414 -6.57 -24.41 -27.39
N ASP A 415 -5.80 -25.13 -26.58
CA ASP A 415 -5.40 -26.51 -26.84
C ASP A 415 -6.52 -27.51 -26.45
N LYS A 416 -7.54 -27.06 -25.73
CA LYS A 416 -8.70 -27.86 -25.32
C LYS A 416 -9.99 -27.28 -25.88
N LYS A 417 -11.07 -27.33 -25.12
CA LYS A 417 -12.42 -26.93 -25.58
C LYS A 417 -12.59 -25.41 -25.56
N LEU A 418 -13.38 -24.94 -26.52
CA LEU A 418 -13.97 -23.60 -26.49
C LEU A 418 -15.48 -23.72 -26.31
N ASP A 419 -16.00 -23.31 -25.17
CA ASP A 419 -17.41 -23.34 -24.81
C ASP A 419 -17.98 -21.92 -24.76
N ILE A 420 -19.01 -21.64 -25.55
CA ILE A 420 -19.73 -20.35 -25.58
C ILE A 420 -21.21 -20.62 -25.32
N LYS A 421 -21.76 -20.14 -24.21
CA LYS A 421 -23.17 -20.37 -23.84
C LYS A 421 -24.17 -19.57 -24.67
N GLY A 422 -23.76 -18.47 -25.25
CA GLY A 422 -24.58 -17.60 -26.10
C GLY A 422 -24.02 -17.52 -27.51
N ASN A 423 -23.99 -16.31 -28.08
CA ASN A 423 -23.61 -16.08 -29.46
C ASN A 423 -22.09 -15.87 -29.62
N LEU A 424 -21.60 -16.24 -30.82
CA LEU A 424 -20.27 -15.90 -31.33
C LEU A 424 -20.39 -14.92 -32.50
N ILE A 425 -19.71 -13.79 -32.43
CA ILE A 425 -19.43 -12.90 -33.54
C ILE A 425 -17.91 -12.93 -33.77
N ASN A 426 -17.49 -13.45 -34.93
CA ASN A 426 -16.07 -13.58 -35.25
C ASN A 426 -15.72 -12.91 -36.58
N SER A 427 -14.82 -11.94 -36.52
CA SER A 427 -14.17 -11.35 -37.70
C SER A 427 -12.67 -11.63 -37.73
N GLY A 428 -12.11 -12.16 -36.65
CA GLY A 428 -10.71 -12.57 -36.49
C GLY A 428 -10.53 -14.08 -36.64
N GLU A 429 -9.73 -14.66 -35.78
CA GLU A 429 -9.39 -16.07 -35.76
C GLU A 429 -9.83 -16.73 -34.44
N VAL A 430 -10.53 -17.83 -34.51
CA VAL A 430 -10.95 -18.68 -33.41
C VAL A 430 -10.43 -20.09 -33.64
N GLN A 431 -9.59 -20.59 -32.72
CA GLN A 431 -8.98 -21.91 -32.82
C GLN A 431 -9.19 -22.74 -31.54
N ALA A 432 -9.50 -24.00 -31.69
CA ALA A 432 -9.45 -25.01 -30.64
C ALA A 432 -8.87 -26.31 -31.14
N VAL A 433 -8.07 -27.00 -30.36
CA VAL A 433 -7.62 -28.36 -30.72
C VAL A 433 -8.76 -29.33 -30.50
N ASP A 434 -9.48 -29.22 -29.37
CA ASP A 434 -10.69 -30.02 -29.10
C ASP A 434 -11.95 -29.32 -29.64
N ASN A 435 -13.12 -29.68 -29.11
CA ASN A 435 -14.43 -29.22 -29.60
C ASN A 435 -14.62 -27.71 -29.44
N ILE A 436 -15.32 -27.12 -30.40
CA ILE A 436 -15.94 -25.80 -30.29
C ILE A 436 -17.45 -26.01 -30.15
N SER A 437 -17.98 -25.61 -28.98
CA SER A 437 -19.40 -25.76 -28.64
C SER A 437 -20.02 -24.36 -28.37
N ILE A 438 -21.04 -24.03 -29.17
CA ILE A 438 -21.73 -22.74 -29.09
C ILE A 438 -23.23 -23.01 -28.97
N LEU A 439 -23.86 -22.66 -27.86
CA LEU A 439 -25.28 -22.89 -27.66
C LEU A 439 -26.14 -21.88 -28.45
N GLY A 440 -25.60 -20.74 -28.79
CA GLY A 440 -26.24 -19.67 -29.54
C GLY A 440 -25.91 -19.66 -31.03
N ASN A 441 -26.13 -18.52 -31.67
CA ASN A 441 -25.89 -18.28 -33.07
C ASN A 441 -24.46 -17.86 -33.36
N VAL A 442 -23.97 -18.17 -34.56
CA VAL A 442 -22.64 -17.81 -35.06
C VAL A 442 -22.74 -16.90 -36.27
N ASN A 443 -22.09 -15.72 -36.15
CA ASN A 443 -21.82 -14.87 -37.31
C ASN A 443 -20.30 -14.84 -37.52
N ASN A 444 -19.83 -15.54 -38.57
CA ASN A 444 -18.41 -15.67 -38.87
C ASN A 444 -18.04 -15.00 -40.20
N SER A 445 -17.29 -13.91 -40.09
CA SER A 445 -16.61 -13.27 -41.25
C SER A 445 -15.09 -13.45 -41.18
N GLY A 446 -14.59 -14.17 -40.19
CA GLY A 446 -13.21 -14.56 -39.97
C GLY A 446 -12.97 -16.05 -40.16
N GLU A 447 -12.03 -16.60 -39.38
CA GLU A 447 -11.71 -18.04 -39.46
C GLU A 447 -12.08 -18.73 -38.14
N ILE A 448 -12.73 -19.87 -38.24
CA ILE A 448 -13.02 -20.79 -37.13
C ILE A 448 -12.43 -22.15 -37.49
N LEU A 449 -11.52 -22.64 -36.65
CA LEU A 449 -10.75 -23.86 -36.90
C LEU A 449 -10.77 -24.76 -35.67
N THR A 450 -11.11 -26.05 -35.87
CA THR A 450 -10.91 -27.07 -34.84
C THR A 450 -10.44 -28.40 -35.45
N ASN A 451 -9.57 -29.08 -34.70
CA ASN A 451 -9.20 -30.47 -35.05
C ASN A 451 -10.26 -31.49 -34.62
N SER A 452 -11.27 -31.06 -33.89
CA SER A 452 -12.38 -31.91 -33.44
C SER A 452 -13.71 -31.46 -34.02
N SER A 453 -14.79 -31.48 -33.27
CA SER A 453 -16.14 -31.17 -33.71
C SER A 453 -16.52 -29.73 -33.45
N PHE A 454 -17.32 -29.16 -34.31
CA PHE A 454 -17.97 -27.87 -34.17
C PHE A 454 -19.49 -28.06 -34.02
N SER A 455 -20.09 -27.40 -33.04
CA SER A 455 -21.52 -27.36 -32.84
C SER A 455 -22.03 -25.96 -32.58
N ALA A 456 -23.13 -25.55 -33.20
CA ALA A 456 -23.80 -24.28 -32.96
C ALA A 456 -25.29 -24.37 -33.31
N LYS A 457 -26.10 -23.39 -32.84
CA LYS A 457 -27.52 -23.32 -33.16
C LYS A 457 -27.73 -22.96 -34.64
N ASP A 458 -27.50 -21.72 -35.05
CA ASP A 458 -27.59 -21.25 -36.43
C ASP A 458 -26.24 -20.60 -36.82
N VAL A 459 -25.79 -20.86 -38.04
CA VAL A 459 -24.47 -20.40 -38.51
C VAL A 459 -24.61 -19.62 -39.82
N ILE A 460 -24.06 -18.41 -39.81
CA ILE A 460 -23.76 -17.62 -41.02
C ILE A 460 -22.24 -17.55 -41.13
N SER A 461 -21.66 -18.12 -42.20
CA SER A 461 -20.21 -18.07 -42.43
C SER A 461 -19.88 -17.48 -43.80
N THR A 462 -19.16 -16.38 -43.82
CA THR A 462 -18.77 -15.67 -45.02
C THR A 462 -17.30 -15.85 -45.39
N LYS A 463 -16.47 -16.43 -44.50
CA LYS A 463 -15.06 -16.72 -44.76
C LYS A 463 -14.76 -18.21 -44.55
N LYS A 464 -14.31 -18.65 -43.37
CA LYS A 464 -13.81 -20.02 -43.19
C LYS A 464 -14.31 -20.67 -41.91
N LEU A 465 -14.87 -21.87 -42.00
CA LEU A 465 -15.22 -22.72 -40.88
C LEU A 465 -14.75 -24.15 -41.20
N ILE A 466 -13.78 -24.67 -40.47
CA ILE A 466 -13.26 -26.02 -40.62
C ILE A 466 -13.31 -26.75 -39.29
N ALA A 467 -13.90 -27.93 -39.26
CA ALA A 467 -13.91 -28.85 -38.14
C ALA A 467 -13.67 -30.28 -38.63
N LYS A 468 -12.51 -30.86 -38.25
CA LYS A 468 -12.11 -32.17 -38.81
C LYS A 468 -13.07 -33.30 -38.45
N ASN A 469 -13.63 -33.33 -37.23
CA ASN A 469 -14.47 -34.45 -36.80
C ASN A 469 -15.98 -34.26 -37.02
N GLY A 470 -16.39 -33.15 -37.62
CA GLY A 470 -17.79 -32.91 -37.99
C GLY A 470 -18.30 -31.54 -37.58
N ILE A 471 -19.34 -31.13 -38.28
CA ILE A 471 -20.06 -29.88 -38.04
C ILE A 471 -21.53 -30.20 -37.82
N THR A 472 -22.11 -29.70 -36.71
CA THR A 472 -23.54 -29.88 -36.42
C THR A 472 -24.17 -28.50 -36.18
N THR A 473 -25.25 -28.18 -36.88
CA THR A 473 -25.99 -26.93 -36.72
C THR A 473 -27.46 -27.10 -37.14
N ASN A 474 -28.37 -26.25 -36.67
CA ASN A 474 -29.75 -26.25 -37.12
C ASN A 474 -29.89 -25.57 -38.48
N LYS A 475 -29.25 -24.42 -38.69
CA LYS A 475 -29.26 -23.71 -39.97
C LYS A 475 -27.85 -23.32 -40.36
N LEU A 476 -27.55 -23.42 -41.64
CA LEU A 476 -26.28 -23.00 -42.22
C LEU A 476 -26.49 -22.10 -43.45
N GLU A 477 -26.04 -20.85 -43.36
CA GLU A 477 -25.83 -20.00 -44.54
C GLU A 477 -24.31 -19.87 -44.76
N ASN A 478 -23.82 -20.53 -45.82
CA ASN A 478 -22.41 -20.49 -46.22
C ASN A 478 -22.22 -19.62 -47.46
N LYS A 479 -21.35 -18.62 -47.36
CA LYS A 479 -20.86 -17.78 -48.47
C LYS A 479 -19.34 -17.89 -48.66
N GLY A 480 -18.65 -18.62 -47.80
CA GLY A 480 -17.22 -18.84 -47.79
C GLY A 480 -16.84 -20.30 -47.96
N ILE A 481 -15.98 -20.79 -47.10
CA ILE A 481 -15.54 -22.20 -47.05
C ILE A 481 -16.07 -22.82 -45.75
N VAL A 482 -16.87 -23.89 -45.88
CA VAL A 482 -17.24 -24.74 -44.74
C VAL A 482 -16.80 -26.18 -45.09
N ALA A 483 -15.89 -26.75 -44.28
CA ALA A 483 -15.31 -28.06 -44.55
C ALA A 483 -15.18 -28.92 -43.29
N THR A 484 -15.32 -30.23 -43.46
CA THR A 484 -15.10 -31.24 -42.44
C THR A 484 -14.54 -32.52 -43.08
N ASP A 485 -13.77 -33.32 -42.34
CA ASP A 485 -13.30 -34.63 -42.81
C ASP A 485 -14.33 -35.72 -42.53
N LYS A 486 -15.38 -35.43 -41.73
CA LYS A 486 -16.49 -36.36 -41.43
C LYS A 486 -17.85 -35.73 -41.78
N ASN A 487 -18.83 -35.81 -40.93
CA ASN A 487 -20.20 -35.43 -41.23
C ASN A 487 -20.47 -33.93 -41.11
N LEU A 488 -21.17 -33.36 -42.06
CA LEU A 488 -21.83 -32.07 -41.96
C LEU A 488 -23.33 -32.29 -41.72
N ASN A 489 -23.78 -32.13 -40.49
CA ASN A 489 -25.17 -32.31 -40.09
C ASN A 489 -25.87 -30.95 -39.96
N VAL A 490 -26.78 -30.66 -40.87
CA VAL A 490 -27.66 -29.48 -40.83
C VAL A 490 -29.09 -29.97 -40.62
N ASN A 491 -29.60 -29.81 -39.38
CA ASN A 491 -30.92 -30.34 -38.99
C ASN A 491 -32.12 -29.61 -39.63
N GLY A 492 -31.88 -28.42 -40.22
CA GLY A 492 -32.89 -27.58 -40.81
C GLY A 492 -32.40 -27.00 -42.17
N ASN A 493 -32.45 -25.67 -42.31
CA ASN A 493 -32.20 -25.03 -43.62
C ASN A 493 -30.70 -24.91 -43.91
N LEU A 494 -30.32 -25.40 -45.10
CA LEU A 494 -29.00 -25.19 -45.68
C LEU A 494 -29.09 -24.24 -46.88
N LYS A 495 -28.37 -23.14 -46.85
CA LYS A 495 -28.17 -22.21 -47.95
C LYS A 495 -26.67 -22.11 -48.26
N ASN A 496 -26.27 -22.70 -49.35
CA ASN A 496 -24.87 -22.72 -49.75
C ASN A 496 -24.63 -21.90 -51.03
N LYS A 497 -23.85 -20.82 -50.89
CA LYS A 497 -23.37 -20.00 -52.02
C LYS A 497 -21.83 -20.00 -52.10
N GLY A 498 -21.17 -20.70 -51.19
CA GLY A 498 -19.73 -20.82 -51.10
C GLY A 498 -19.23 -22.22 -51.45
N LYS A 499 -17.99 -22.53 -51.03
CA LYS A 499 -17.41 -23.88 -51.18
C LYS A 499 -17.78 -24.73 -49.96
N GLN A 500 -18.24 -25.94 -50.22
CA GLN A 500 -18.53 -26.97 -49.23
C GLN A 500 -17.79 -28.24 -49.63
N GLY A 501 -17.14 -28.90 -48.67
CA GLY A 501 -16.44 -30.15 -48.94
C GLY A 501 -16.31 -31.01 -47.70
N THR A 502 -16.45 -32.31 -47.87
CA THR A 502 -15.85 -33.35 -47.05
C THR A 502 -14.52 -33.70 -47.71
N ARG A 503 -13.41 -33.65 -46.98
CA ARG A 503 -12.11 -34.15 -47.46
C ARG A 503 -12.05 -35.65 -47.34
#